data_3c8370a23bb7c8c5323a504d499b5080
#
_entry.id   3c8370a23bb7c8c5323a504d499b5080
#
_cell.length_a   1.000
_cell.length_b   1.000
_cell.length_c   1.000
_cell.angle_alpha   90.00
_cell.angle_beta   90.00
_cell.angle_gamma   90.00
#
_symmetry.space_group_name_H-M   'P 1'
#
loop_
_entity.id
_entity.type
_entity.pdbx_description
1 polymer ?
#
loop_
_entity_poly.entity_id
_entity_poly.type
_entity_poly.pdbx_seq_one_letter_code
_entity_poly.pdbx_strand_id
1 'polypeptide(L)'
;MSGSFLDRDVPPTLISFAIAPLLEGELLTTDLKAVGHGVYLFAGKTPEQQAAAWERFTALARAGKVVSAWAVENGLAEAVMKMSFGNEIGFAAENTVLDWFAPMPGAIVAELSDEVSDAVRIGITTAEKAIALGADSASIEELAALNDAVLEAVYPTKTRDSGTVESFSHETKARVAPAVKQARPKALIPVFPGTNCEYDTQRALSEAGADAEQFIVRNLTSADVADSVERFAAAVRTAQMIVIPGGFSGGDEPDGSAKLITAFFRNAAVREHVTALLEQRDGLMLGICNGFQALIKLGLVPYGRIMDTDESFPTLTYNVIGRHQSKLVRTRVCSTRSPWLAGTEVGDIYTVPISHGEGRFLASRELIEQLAANGQIATQYAGLDGYATMDTAFNPNGSVCAIEGITSPDGRVFGKMGHSERIGPALYRNVPGTYDMHLFASAVRYFKK
;
A
#
# COMPACT_ATOMS: atom_id res chain seq x y z
N MET A 1 5.83 21.20 -11.27
CA MET A 1 7.11 20.55 -11.65
C MET A 1 7.18 20.52 -13.16
N SER A 2 8.37 20.71 -13.72
CA SER A 2 8.67 20.55 -15.15
C SER A 2 10.13 20.20 -15.25
N GLY A 3 10.54 19.52 -16.33
CA GLY A 3 11.93 19.15 -16.55
C GLY A 3 12.03 18.07 -17.60
N SER A 4 13.26 17.70 -17.96
CA SER A 4 13.53 16.59 -18.87
C SER A 4 14.36 15.55 -18.12
N PHE A 5 14.04 14.28 -18.32
CA PHE A 5 14.77 13.14 -17.79
C PHE A 5 15.07 12.17 -18.94
N LEU A 6 16.34 12.05 -19.29
CA LEU A 6 16.79 11.31 -20.47
C LEU A 6 16.10 11.86 -21.74
N ASP A 7 15.35 11.02 -22.44
CA ASP A 7 14.59 11.33 -23.67
C ASP A 7 13.13 11.73 -23.41
N ARG A 8 12.74 11.92 -22.14
CA ARG A 8 11.38 12.24 -21.74
C ARG A 8 11.27 13.62 -21.12
N ASP A 9 10.30 14.38 -21.58
CA ASP A 9 9.94 15.66 -21.00
C ASP A 9 8.81 15.50 -20.01
N VAL A 10 8.99 16.05 -18.81
CA VAL A 10 7.92 16.15 -17.81
C VAL A 10 7.14 17.43 -18.09
N PRO A 11 5.84 17.34 -18.43
CA PRO A 11 5.04 18.52 -18.71
C PRO A 11 4.94 19.42 -17.48
N PRO A 12 4.77 20.74 -17.65
CA PRO A 12 4.52 21.63 -16.54
C PRO A 12 3.30 21.17 -15.74
N THR A 13 3.53 20.87 -14.46
CA THR A 13 2.47 20.35 -13.58
C THR A 13 2.31 21.23 -12.37
N LEU A 14 1.10 21.75 -12.14
CA LEU A 14 0.69 22.44 -10.93
C LEU A 14 -0.13 21.50 -10.07
N ILE A 15 0.32 21.28 -8.84
CA ILE A 15 -0.40 20.47 -7.86
C ILE A 15 -0.94 21.41 -6.79
N SER A 16 -2.28 21.45 -6.65
CA SER A 16 -2.96 22.10 -5.54
C SER A 16 -3.28 21.08 -4.46
N PHE A 17 -3.00 21.45 -3.22
CA PHE A 17 -3.29 20.62 -2.06
C PHE A 17 -4.15 21.40 -1.08
N ALA A 18 -5.32 20.84 -0.72
CA ALA A 18 -6.24 21.46 0.23
C ALA A 18 -6.66 20.45 1.32
N ILE A 19 -6.67 20.90 2.56
CA ILE A 19 -7.13 20.12 3.72
C ILE A 19 -8.26 20.87 4.41
N ALA A 20 -9.39 20.17 4.63
CA ALA A 20 -10.48 20.66 5.45
C ALA A 20 -10.79 19.66 6.56
N PRO A 21 -10.83 20.05 7.85
CA PRO A 21 -11.29 19.18 8.92
C PRO A 21 -12.80 18.97 8.84
N LEU A 22 -13.24 17.74 9.07
CA LEU A 22 -14.65 17.35 9.16
C LEU A 22 -14.96 16.82 10.55
N LEU A 23 -16.18 17.01 11.00
CA LEU A 23 -16.72 16.29 12.15
C LEU A 23 -17.22 14.91 11.71
N GLU A 24 -17.19 13.94 12.63
CA GLU A 24 -17.75 12.60 12.39
C GLU A 24 -19.23 12.72 11.99
N GLY A 25 -19.63 12.13 10.86
CA GLY A 25 -20.97 12.20 10.31
C GLY A 25 -21.21 13.32 9.29
N GLU A 26 -20.25 14.23 9.05
CA GLU A 26 -20.36 15.26 8.01
C GLU A 26 -19.82 14.82 6.63
N LEU A 27 -19.32 13.57 6.54
CA LEU A 27 -18.78 13.03 5.29
C LEU A 27 -19.90 12.74 4.30
N LEU A 28 -19.86 13.41 3.14
CA LEU A 28 -20.67 13.05 1.97
C LEU A 28 -19.85 12.22 1.00
N THR A 29 -20.45 11.19 0.42
CA THR A 29 -19.85 10.43 -0.68
C THR A 29 -20.45 10.85 -2.01
N THR A 30 -19.86 10.42 -3.10
CA THR A 30 -20.22 10.87 -4.45
C THR A 30 -21.32 10.03 -5.09
N ASP A 31 -21.56 8.79 -4.64
CA ASP A 31 -22.50 7.88 -5.28
C ASP A 31 -23.94 8.20 -4.94
N LEU A 32 -24.85 8.11 -5.90
CA LEU A 32 -26.31 8.18 -5.67
C LEU A 32 -26.75 7.11 -4.66
N LYS A 33 -27.66 7.47 -3.75
CA LYS A 33 -28.02 6.62 -2.58
C LYS A 33 -29.38 5.94 -2.68
N ALA A 34 -30.37 6.59 -3.27
CA ALA A 34 -31.71 6.04 -3.32
C ALA A 34 -32.46 6.41 -4.61
N VAL A 35 -33.39 5.57 -5.01
CA VAL A 35 -34.31 5.82 -6.13
C VAL A 35 -35.42 6.79 -5.71
N GLY A 36 -35.76 7.70 -6.58
CA GLY A 36 -36.83 8.69 -6.37
C GLY A 36 -36.37 10.00 -5.72
N HIS A 37 -35.09 10.14 -5.44
CA HIS A 37 -34.51 11.37 -4.92
C HIS A 37 -34.35 12.44 -6.02
N GLY A 38 -34.60 13.70 -5.66
CA GLY A 38 -34.29 14.84 -6.54
C GLY A 38 -32.79 15.09 -6.61
N VAL A 39 -32.33 15.41 -7.81
CA VAL A 39 -30.95 15.83 -8.06
C VAL A 39 -30.92 17.31 -8.42
N TYR A 40 -30.08 18.07 -7.76
CA TYR A 40 -30.06 19.53 -7.78
C TYR A 40 -28.70 20.10 -8.16
N LEU A 41 -28.72 21.23 -8.86
CA LEU A 41 -27.53 21.99 -9.25
C LEU A 41 -27.36 23.22 -8.35
N PHE A 42 -26.16 23.37 -7.82
CA PHE A 42 -25.69 24.55 -7.08
C PHE A 42 -24.60 25.24 -7.89
N ALA A 43 -24.93 26.31 -8.57
CA ALA A 43 -24.02 27.03 -9.46
C ALA A 43 -24.33 28.51 -9.50
N GLY A 44 -23.31 29.33 -9.74
CA GLY A 44 -23.42 30.77 -9.96
C GLY A 44 -22.68 31.22 -11.20
N LYS A 45 -23.17 32.28 -11.84
CA LYS A 45 -22.53 32.90 -13.03
C LYS A 45 -21.48 33.95 -12.66
N THR A 46 -21.54 34.47 -11.43
CA THR A 46 -20.55 35.41 -10.88
C THR A 46 -19.95 34.83 -9.60
N PRO A 47 -18.79 35.34 -9.15
CA PRO A 47 -18.19 34.85 -7.89
C PRO A 47 -19.15 34.97 -6.69
N GLU A 48 -19.96 36.04 -6.61
CA GLU A 48 -20.91 36.28 -5.54
C GLU A 48 -22.06 35.25 -5.58
N GLN A 49 -22.58 34.98 -6.78
CA GLN A 49 -23.62 33.97 -6.97
C GLN A 49 -23.08 32.56 -6.66
N GLN A 50 -21.84 32.29 -7.03
CA GLN A 50 -21.19 31.00 -6.73
C GLN A 50 -20.98 30.84 -5.22
N ALA A 51 -20.55 31.87 -4.52
CA ALA A 51 -20.43 31.85 -3.06
C ALA A 51 -21.78 31.58 -2.38
N ALA A 52 -22.85 32.26 -2.82
CA ALA A 52 -24.20 32.03 -2.31
C ALA A 52 -24.68 30.56 -2.58
N ALA A 53 -24.36 30.00 -3.74
CA ALA A 53 -24.68 28.61 -4.06
C ALA A 53 -23.95 27.63 -3.12
N TRP A 54 -22.65 27.86 -2.81
CA TRP A 54 -21.90 27.06 -1.86
C TRP A 54 -22.41 27.20 -0.42
N GLU A 55 -22.77 28.41 0.02
CA GLU A 55 -23.39 28.63 1.32
C GLU A 55 -24.71 27.86 1.45
N ARG A 56 -25.53 27.90 0.40
CA ARG A 56 -26.79 27.16 0.35
C ARG A 56 -26.57 25.63 0.40
N PHE A 57 -25.67 25.10 -0.43
CA PHE A 57 -25.27 23.70 -0.40
C PHE A 57 -24.83 23.29 1.00
N THR A 58 -23.91 24.05 1.60
CA THR A 58 -23.37 23.78 2.94
C THR A 58 -24.47 23.77 4.01
N ALA A 59 -25.43 24.70 3.94
CA ALA A 59 -26.56 24.74 4.86
C ALA A 59 -27.45 23.49 4.75
N LEU A 60 -27.71 23.00 3.54
CA LEU A 60 -28.50 21.80 3.30
C LEU A 60 -27.70 20.53 3.74
N ALA A 61 -26.41 20.49 3.49
CA ALA A 61 -25.55 19.39 3.93
C ALA A 61 -25.52 19.27 5.47
N ARG A 62 -25.32 20.39 6.17
CA ARG A 62 -25.38 20.45 7.65
C ARG A 62 -26.74 20.11 8.22
N ALA A 63 -27.81 20.38 7.47
CA ALA A 63 -29.17 19.96 7.85
C ALA A 63 -29.47 18.49 7.57
N GLY A 64 -28.49 17.73 7.04
CA GLY A 64 -28.64 16.30 6.72
C GLY A 64 -29.53 16.02 5.50
N LYS A 65 -29.78 17.04 4.65
CA LYS A 65 -30.64 16.91 3.47
C LYS A 65 -29.89 16.46 2.22
N VAL A 66 -28.58 16.73 2.14
CA VAL A 66 -27.71 16.24 1.07
C VAL A 66 -27.25 14.85 1.43
N VAL A 67 -27.46 13.87 0.56
CA VAL A 67 -27.08 12.48 0.79
C VAL A 67 -25.88 12.05 -0.08
N SER A 68 -25.68 12.72 -1.22
CA SER A 68 -24.47 12.59 -2.03
C SER A 68 -24.22 13.86 -2.85
N ALA A 69 -22.96 14.09 -3.27
CA ALA A 69 -22.61 15.27 -4.03
C ALA A 69 -21.36 15.05 -4.89
N TRP A 70 -21.29 15.80 -6.02
CA TRP A 70 -20.17 15.81 -6.95
C TRP A 70 -19.83 17.23 -7.37
N ALA A 71 -18.53 17.57 -7.34
CA ALA A 71 -18.03 18.82 -7.91
C ALA A 71 -17.98 18.68 -9.45
N VAL A 72 -18.66 19.59 -10.16
CA VAL A 72 -18.75 19.54 -11.62
C VAL A 72 -17.46 20.07 -12.25
N GLU A 73 -16.90 19.30 -13.17
CA GLU A 73 -15.72 19.69 -13.96
C GLU A 73 -16.08 19.84 -15.44
N ASN A 74 -16.33 18.73 -16.15
CA ASN A 74 -16.52 18.68 -17.61
C ASN A 74 -18.00 18.75 -18.03
N GLY A 75 -18.92 18.95 -17.10
CA GLY A 75 -20.34 19.09 -17.37
C GLY A 75 -21.24 18.26 -16.45
N LEU A 76 -22.53 18.53 -16.51
CA LEU A 76 -23.55 17.86 -15.70
C LEU A 76 -23.71 16.39 -16.07
N ALA A 77 -23.59 16.05 -17.36
CA ALA A 77 -23.68 14.68 -17.84
C ALA A 77 -22.58 13.81 -17.22
N GLU A 78 -21.33 14.29 -17.18
CA GLU A 78 -20.23 13.58 -16.50
C GLU A 78 -20.51 13.40 -15.00
N ALA A 79 -20.97 14.47 -14.34
CA ALA A 79 -21.26 14.44 -12.90
C ALA A 79 -22.30 13.34 -12.56
N VAL A 80 -23.47 13.36 -13.20
CA VAL A 80 -24.51 12.36 -12.93
C VAL A 80 -24.10 10.95 -13.35
N MET A 81 -23.35 10.82 -14.44
CA MET A 81 -22.78 9.53 -14.88
C MET A 81 -21.87 8.93 -13.79
N LYS A 82 -20.91 9.69 -13.28
CA LYS A 82 -19.99 9.22 -12.26
C LYS A 82 -20.67 8.96 -10.92
N MET A 83 -21.67 9.77 -10.56
CA MET A 83 -22.51 9.53 -9.37
C MET A 83 -23.33 8.25 -9.48
N SER A 84 -23.65 7.81 -10.67
CA SER A 84 -24.45 6.58 -10.91
C SER A 84 -23.64 5.29 -10.82
N PHE A 85 -22.30 5.32 -11.00
CA PHE A 85 -21.48 4.11 -11.12
C PHE A 85 -21.43 3.24 -9.88
N GLY A 86 -21.28 3.85 -8.69
CA GLY A 86 -21.03 3.11 -7.45
C GLY A 86 -22.17 2.20 -7.01
N ASN A 87 -23.39 2.70 -7.02
CA ASN A 87 -24.59 1.96 -6.59
C ASN A 87 -25.49 1.55 -7.76
N GLU A 88 -25.07 1.82 -9.01
CA GLU A 88 -25.83 1.51 -10.23
C GLU A 88 -27.26 2.10 -10.22
N ILE A 89 -27.43 3.27 -9.62
CA ILE A 89 -28.70 3.99 -9.57
C ILE A 89 -28.76 4.91 -10.80
N GLY A 90 -29.84 4.78 -11.57
CA GLY A 90 -30.06 5.55 -12.78
C GLY A 90 -30.47 7.00 -12.50
N PHE A 91 -30.50 7.77 -13.58
CA PHE A 91 -30.88 9.18 -13.55
C PHE A 91 -31.73 9.55 -14.76
N ALA A 92 -32.78 10.33 -14.56
CA ALA A 92 -33.59 10.92 -15.60
C ALA A 92 -33.58 12.44 -15.47
N ALA A 93 -33.16 13.13 -16.53
CA ALA A 93 -33.17 14.58 -16.58
C ALA A 93 -34.60 15.13 -16.70
N GLU A 94 -34.92 16.10 -15.87
CA GLU A 94 -36.20 16.85 -15.94
C GLU A 94 -36.00 18.22 -16.59
N ASN A 95 -34.80 18.76 -16.56
CA ASN A 95 -34.48 20.09 -17.11
C ASN A 95 -33.71 19.91 -18.45
N THR A 96 -34.41 20.10 -19.56
CA THR A 96 -33.85 19.92 -20.91
C THR A 96 -33.27 21.24 -21.48
N VAL A 97 -33.32 22.35 -20.75
CA VAL A 97 -32.80 23.64 -21.20
C VAL A 97 -31.32 23.85 -20.83
N LEU A 98 -30.81 23.01 -19.89
CA LEU A 98 -29.41 23.09 -19.46
C LEU A 98 -28.49 22.54 -20.54
N ASP A 99 -27.30 23.13 -20.66
CA ASP A 99 -26.21 22.53 -21.42
C ASP A 99 -25.53 21.46 -20.53
N TRP A 100 -25.84 20.21 -20.81
CA TRP A 100 -25.37 19.06 -20.04
C TRP A 100 -23.89 18.78 -20.22
N PHE A 101 -23.26 19.29 -21.26
CA PHE A 101 -21.88 19.00 -21.63
C PHE A 101 -20.93 20.19 -21.45
N ALA A 102 -21.45 21.37 -21.11
CA ALA A 102 -20.61 22.53 -20.86
C ALA A 102 -19.85 22.41 -19.52
N PRO A 103 -18.54 22.72 -19.49
CA PRO A 103 -17.80 22.81 -18.23
C PRO A 103 -18.40 23.82 -17.27
N MET A 104 -18.56 23.43 -16.02
CA MET A 104 -19.11 24.30 -14.95
C MET A 104 -18.19 24.29 -13.72
N PRO A 105 -16.98 24.84 -13.78
CA PRO A 105 -16.05 24.80 -12.67
C PRO A 105 -16.64 25.52 -11.44
N GLY A 106 -16.59 24.84 -10.29
CA GLY A 106 -17.15 25.34 -9.04
C GLY A 106 -18.63 24.99 -8.80
N ALA A 107 -19.35 24.49 -9.79
CA ALA A 107 -20.70 23.99 -9.59
C ALA A 107 -20.69 22.67 -8.83
N ILE A 108 -21.78 22.39 -8.10
CA ILE A 108 -21.98 21.13 -7.35
C ILE A 108 -23.31 20.53 -7.80
N VAL A 109 -23.30 19.24 -8.14
CA VAL A 109 -24.50 18.41 -8.29
C VAL A 109 -24.70 17.63 -7.00
N ALA A 110 -25.91 17.66 -6.46
CA ALA A 110 -26.22 16.95 -5.21
C ALA A 110 -27.56 16.20 -5.28
N GLU A 111 -27.58 14.99 -4.73
CA GLU A 111 -28.80 14.25 -4.44
C GLU A 111 -29.33 14.67 -3.06
N LEU A 112 -30.61 15.01 -3.00
CA LEU A 112 -31.28 15.42 -1.77
C LEU A 112 -32.37 14.42 -1.36
N SER A 113 -32.45 14.16 -0.05
CA SER A 113 -33.53 13.30 0.53
C SER A 113 -34.90 13.94 0.48
N ASP A 114 -34.95 15.29 0.49
CA ASP A 114 -36.16 16.08 0.49
C ASP A 114 -36.22 17.04 -0.71
N GLU A 115 -37.40 17.39 -1.15
CA GLU A 115 -37.58 18.44 -2.13
C GLU A 115 -37.25 19.80 -1.55
N VAL A 116 -36.55 20.62 -2.33
CA VAL A 116 -36.25 22.01 -2.02
C VAL A 116 -36.72 22.94 -3.18
N SER A 117 -37.34 24.06 -2.84
CA SER A 117 -37.91 24.96 -3.84
C SER A 117 -36.95 26.05 -4.32
N ASP A 118 -35.84 26.22 -3.61
CA ASP A 118 -34.87 27.30 -3.79
C ASP A 118 -33.52 26.84 -4.36
N ALA A 119 -33.51 25.68 -4.99
CA ALA A 119 -32.39 25.14 -5.75
C ALA A 119 -32.86 24.65 -7.13
N VAL A 120 -31.97 24.59 -8.10
CA VAL A 120 -32.30 24.18 -9.47
C VAL A 120 -32.34 22.66 -9.52
N ARG A 121 -33.52 22.07 -9.56
CA ARG A 121 -33.70 20.64 -9.80
C ARG A 121 -33.35 20.33 -11.25
N ILE A 122 -32.45 19.36 -11.46
CA ILE A 122 -31.98 18.96 -12.78
C ILE A 122 -32.56 17.61 -13.21
N GLY A 123 -33.03 16.80 -12.26
CA GLY A 123 -33.60 15.49 -12.55
C GLY A 123 -33.94 14.70 -11.30
N ILE A 124 -34.18 13.41 -11.52
CA ILE A 124 -34.56 12.44 -10.48
C ILE A 124 -33.76 11.15 -10.65
N THR A 125 -33.43 10.52 -9.54
CA THR A 125 -32.82 9.18 -9.54
C THR A 125 -33.84 8.10 -9.85
N THR A 126 -33.45 7.08 -10.62
CA THR A 126 -34.35 6.03 -11.11
C THR A 126 -33.86 4.62 -10.79
N ALA A 127 -34.79 3.66 -10.81
CA ALA A 127 -34.46 2.24 -10.66
C ALA A 127 -33.90 1.62 -11.95
N GLU A 128 -34.15 2.27 -13.09
CA GLU A 128 -33.57 1.86 -14.36
C GLU A 128 -32.08 2.17 -14.38
N LYS A 129 -31.23 1.17 -14.66
CA LYS A 129 -29.78 1.32 -14.70
C LYS A 129 -29.31 2.04 -15.97
N ALA A 130 -29.81 3.23 -16.17
CA ALA A 130 -29.53 4.07 -17.33
C ALA A 130 -29.51 5.56 -16.95
N ILE A 131 -28.84 6.37 -17.75
CA ILE A 131 -28.88 7.82 -17.69
C ILE A 131 -29.67 8.32 -18.90
N ALA A 132 -30.77 8.99 -18.65
CA ALA A 132 -31.64 9.55 -19.66
C ALA A 132 -31.57 11.09 -19.66
N LEU A 133 -31.18 11.68 -20.79
CA LEU A 133 -31.10 13.13 -21.04
C LEU A 133 -32.09 13.50 -22.16
N GLY A 134 -33.36 13.69 -21.81
CA GLY A 134 -34.43 13.88 -22.79
C GLY A 134 -34.74 12.60 -23.56
N ALA A 135 -34.53 12.62 -24.91
CA ALA A 135 -34.74 11.45 -25.75
C ALA A 135 -33.53 10.49 -25.80
N ASP A 136 -32.38 10.94 -25.37
CA ASP A 136 -31.13 10.15 -25.39
C ASP A 136 -30.98 9.38 -24.08
N SER A 137 -30.58 8.12 -24.17
CA SER A 137 -30.33 7.27 -23.00
C SER A 137 -29.17 6.32 -23.27
N ALA A 138 -28.37 6.07 -22.23
CA ALA A 138 -27.31 5.09 -22.25
C ALA A 138 -27.30 4.28 -20.95
N SER A 139 -26.96 3.00 -21.01
CA SER A 139 -26.85 2.17 -19.82
C SER A 139 -25.65 2.55 -18.97
N ILE A 140 -25.76 2.40 -17.64
CA ILE A 140 -24.65 2.63 -16.71
C ILE A 140 -23.48 1.69 -17.03
N GLU A 141 -23.75 0.44 -17.40
CA GLU A 141 -22.73 -0.55 -17.76
C GLU A 141 -21.91 -0.10 -18.98
N GLU A 142 -22.58 0.38 -20.04
CA GLU A 142 -21.91 0.90 -21.24
C GLU A 142 -21.07 2.14 -20.92
N LEU A 143 -21.63 3.09 -20.17
CA LEU A 143 -20.93 4.31 -19.79
C LEU A 143 -19.72 4.04 -18.88
N ALA A 144 -19.83 3.09 -17.95
CA ALA A 144 -18.72 2.67 -17.10
C ALA A 144 -17.60 2.00 -17.91
N ALA A 145 -17.98 1.11 -18.86
CA ALA A 145 -17.00 0.48 -19.73
C ALA A 145 -16.27 1.49 -20.63
N LEU A 146 -16.97 2.48 -21.16
CA LEU A 146 -16.36 3.56 -21.95
C LEU A 146 -15.44 4.43 -21.09
N ASN A 147 -15.84 4.79 -19.87
CA ASN A 147 -15.03 5.58 -18.94
C ASN A 147 -13.74 4.84 -18.57
N ASP A 148 -13.81 3.55 -18.27
CA ASP A 148 -12.66 2.75 -17.87
C ASP A 148 -11.70 2.50 -19.05
N ALA A 149 -12.22 2.41 -20.26
CA ALA A 149 -11.41 2.15 -21.46
C ALA A 149 -10.53 3.32 -21.89
N VAL A 150 -10.83 4.56 -21.47
CA VAL A 150 -10.16 5.79 -21.97
C VAL A 150 -8.63 5.72 -21.81
N LEU A 151 -8.13 5.27 -20.69
CA LEU A 151 -6.69 5.18 -20.41
C LEU A 151 -6.14 3.76 -20.42
N GLU A 152 -6.97 2.74 -20.64
CA GLU A 152 -6.58 1.32 -20.49
C GLU A 152 -5.40 0.93 -21.39
N ALA A 153 -5.31 1.51 -22.60
CA ALA A 153 -4.22 1.24 -23.52
C ALA A 153 -2.84 1.74 -23.06
N VAL A 154 -2.81 2.84 -22.29
CA VAL A 154 -1.57 3.48 -21.80
C VAL A 154 -1.35 3.29 -20.31
N TYR A 155 -2.42 3.00 -19.56
CA TYR A 155 -2.41 2.82 -18.12
C TYR A 155 -3.36 1.66 -17.74
N PRO A 156 -3.00 0.41 -18.05
CA PRO A 156 -3.86 -0.73 -17.83
C PRO A 156 -4.23 -0.91 -16.36
N THR A 157 -5.49 -1.18 -16.08
CA THR A 157 -6.01 -1.43 -14.74
C THR A 157 -5.91 -2.90 -14.35
N LYS A 158 -5.85 -3.80 -15.36
CA LYS A 158 -5.81 -5.25 -15.17
C LYS A 158 -4.63 -5.85 -15.93
N THR A 159 -4.11 -6.95 -15.41
CA THR A 159 -3.15 -7.81 -16.08
C THR A 159 -3.74 -9.22 -16.19
N ARG A 160 -3.14 -10.07 -17.03
CA ARG A 160 -3.60 -11.45 -17.16
C ARG A 160 -3.31 -12.23 -15.88
N ASP A 161 -4.28 -12.98 -15.41
CA ASP A 161 -4.09 -13.93 -14.32
C ASP A 161 -3.12 -15.02 -14.74
N SER A 162 -2.28 -15.45 -13.82
CA SER A 162 -1.25 -16.45 -14.07
C SER A 162 -1.61 -17.86 -13.56
N GLY A 163 -2.89 -18.18 -13.49
CA GLY A 163 -3.38 -19.53 -13.17
C GLY A 163 -3.66 -19.77 -11.69
N THR A 164 -3.76 -21.03 -11.31
CA THR A 164 -4.03 -21.50 -9.94
C THR A 164 -2.74 -21.58 -9.14
N VAL A 165 -2.85 -21.44 -7.83
CA VAL A 165 -1.74 -21.52 -6.87
C VAL A 165 -2.15 -22.32 -5.64
N GLU A 166 -1.20 -23.08 -5.09
CA GLU A 166 -1.37 -23.78 -3.83
C GLU A 166 -1.19 -22.81 -2.65
N SER A 167 -2.05 -22.96 -1.63
CA SER A 167 -1.86 -22.29 -0.34
C SER A 167 -0.92 -23.11 0.52
N PHE A 168 0.32 -22.63 0.69
CA PHE A 168 1.30 -23.31 1.51
C PHE A 168 0.91 -23.26 2.99
N SER A 169 1.26 -24.32 3.71
CA SER A 169 1.03 -24.43 5.15
C SER A 169 2.13 -25.30 5.77
N HIS A 170 2.83 -24.71 6.75
CA HIS A 170 3.91 -25.42 7.46
C HIS A 170 3.83 -25.13 8.95
N GLU A 171 3.53 -26.15 9.74
CA GLU A 171 3.50 -26.04 11.20
C GLU A 171 4.86 -26.37 11.80
N THR A 172 5.35 -25.50 12.65
CA THR A 172 6.59 -25.70 13.41
C THR A 172 6.29 -25.86 14.89
N LYS A 173 6.70 -26.99 15.48
CA LYS A 173 6.40 -27.34 16.88
C LYS A 173 7.34 -26.71 17.91
N ALA A 174 8.53 -26.30 17.53
CA ALA A 174 9.52 -25.75 18.46
C ALA A 174 10.14 -24.46 17.90
N ARG A 175 10.23 -23.45 18.75
CA ARG A 175 10.93 -22.19 18.48
C ARG A 175 12.12 -22.11 19.40
N VAL A 176 13.30 -21.84 18.84
CA VAL A 176 14.51 -21.64 19.64
C VAL A 176 14.46 -20.22 20.20
N ALA A 177 14.51 -20.08 21.52
CA ALA A 177 14.74 -18.80 22.18
C ALA A 177 16.25 -18.48 22.18
N PRO A 178 16.66 -17.22 22.24
CA PRO A 178 18.07 -16.86 22.32
C PRO A 178 18.70 -17.35 23.62
N ALA A 179 19.99 -17.66 23.54
CA ALA A 179 20.76 -18.08 24.71
C ALA A 179 20.83 -16.96 25.77
N VAL A 180 20.87 -15.69 25.36
CA VAL A 180 20.93 -14.53 26.22
C VAL A 180 19.63 -13.75 26.15
N LYS A 181 18.94 -13.67 27.26
CA LYS A 181 17.69 -12.93 27.40
C LYS A 181 17.95 -11.43 27.61
N GLN A 182 17.06 -10.61 27.05
CA GLN A 182 17.09 -9.15 27.13
C GLN A 182 15.70 -8.62 27.50
N ALA A 183 15.61 -7.92 28.62
CA ALA A 183 14.35 -7.32 29.07
C ALA A 183 13.84 -6.24 28.11
N ARG A 184 14.76 -5.47 27.53
CA ARG A 184 14.51 -4.44 26.54
C ARG A 184 15.52 -4.58 25.39
N PRO A 185 15.21 -5.40 24.37
CA PRO A 185 16.15 -5.65 23.28
C PRO A 185 16.37 -4.39 22.45
N LYS A 186 17.64 -4.12 22.10
CA LYS A 186 18.02 -3.02 21.24
C LYS A 186 17.76 -3.38 19.77
N ALA A 187 17.03 -2.52 19.07
CA ALA A 187 16.75 -2.63 17.65
C ALA A 187 17.40 -1.46 16.88
N LEU A 188 18.25 -1.78 15.90
CA LEU A 188 18.83 -0.79 14.99
C LEU A 188 18.01 -0.69 13.72
N ILE A 189 17.71 0.54 13.32
CA ILE A 189 16.99 0.89 12.11
C ILE A 189 17.93 1.70 11.22
N PRO A 190 18.64 1.08 10.26
CA PRO A 190 19.51 1.82 9.35
C PRO A 190 18.69 2.69 8.41
N VAL A 191 18.99 3.98 8.39
CA VAL A 191 18.32 4.99 7.59
C VAL A 191 19.27 5.45 6.50
N PHE A 192 18.95 5.15 5.27
CA PHE A 192 19.69 5.55 4.07
C PHE A 192 19.01 6.74 3.39
N PRO A 193 19.74 7.54 2.59
CA PRO A 193 19.08 8.52 1.73
C PRO A 193 17.99 7.86 0.87
N GLY A 194 16.76 8.35 0.99
CA GLY A 194 15.58 7.78 0.34
C GLY A 194 14.77 6.77 1.18
N THR A 195 15.21 6.39 2.37
CA THR A 195 14.37 5.68 3.36
C THR A 195 13.22 6.59 3.80
N ASN A 196 12.02 6.04 3.97
CA ASN A 196 10.85 6.84 4.36
C ASN A 196 9.90 6.17 5.37
N CYS A 197 10.21 4.97 5.84
CA CYS A 197 9.39 4.22 6.82
C CYS A 197 10.08 4.03 8.17
N GLU A 198 11.17 4.77 8.44
CA GLU A 198 11.97 4.65 9.67
C GLU A 198 11.20 5.08 10.91
N TYR A 199 10.38 6.13 10.83
CA TYR A 199 9.59 6.62 11.96
C TYR A 199 8.47 5.63 12.34
N ASP A 200 7.76 5.08 11.37
CA ASP A 200 6.74 4.06 11.63
C ASP A 200 7.36 2.79 12.21
N THR A 201 8.52 2.37 11.68
CA THR A 201 9.29 1.23 12.18
C THR A 201 9.75 1.46 13.62
N GLN A 202 10.30 2.64 13.92
CA GLN A 202 10.73 2.99 15.27
C GLN A 202 9.55 3.00 16.25
N ARG A 203 8.43 3.62 15.86
CA ARG A 203 7.22 3.64 16.68
C ARG A 203 6.76 2.22 17.00
N ALA A 204 6.58 1.36 15.97
CA ALA A 204 6.11 -0.01 16.15
C ALA A 204 7.01 -0.85 17.08
N LEU A 205 8.34 -0.73 16.93
CA LEU A 205 9.31 -1.38 17.80
C LEU A 205 9.26 -0.84 19.24
N SER A 206 9.15 0.49 19.41
CA SER A 206 9.10 1.13 20.73
C SER A 206 7.82 0.77 21.48
N GLU A 207 6.67 0.78 20.80
CA GLU A 207 5.37 0.34 21.34
C GLU A 207 5.40 -1.15 21.75
N ALA A 208 6.13 -1.99 21.01
CA ALA A 208 6.38 -3.39 21.38
C ALA A 208 7.33 -3.56 22.58
N GLY A 209 8.03 -2.51 23.01
CA GLY A 209 8.92 -2.50 24.16
C GLY A 209 10.39 -2.76 23.82
N ALA A 210 10.83 -2.53 22.60
CA ALA A 210 12.24 -2.49 22.23
C ALA A 210 12.87 -1.13 22.57
N ASP A 211 14.21 -1.10 22.62
CA ASP A 211 15.01 0.11 22.54
C ASP A 211 15.37 0.37 21.07
N ALA A 212 14.52 1.12 20.39
CA ALA A 212 14.59 1.33 18.95
C ALA A 212 15.38 2.59 18.60
N GLU A 213 16.48 2.43 17.88
CA GLU A 213 17.40 3.50 17.48
C GLU A 213 17.46 3.62 15.95
N GLN A 214 17.17 4.81 15.42
CA GLN A 214 17.46 5.15 14.03
C GLN A 214 18.96 5.42 13.88
N PHE A 215 19.60 4.72 12.96
CA PHE A 215 20.99 4.94 12.59
C PHE A 215 21.09 5.58 11.20
N ILE A 216 21.41 6.87 11.17
CA ILE A 216 21.50 7.63 9.92
C ILE A 216 22.83 7.35 9.23
N VAL A 217 22.75 6.77 8.03
CA VAL A 217 23.89 6.54 7.15
C VAL A 217 24.18 7.82 6.36
N ARG A 218 25.32 8.44 6.62
CA ARG A 218 25.79 9.66 5.94
C ARG A 218 26.56 9.28 4.70
N ASN A 219 26.30 9.95 3.57
CA ASN A 219 26.90 9.63 2.28
C ASN A 219 27.33 10.86 1.44
N LEU A 220 27.44 12.04 2.06
CA LEU A 220 27.82 13.25 1.34
C LEU A 220 29.27 13.20 0.86
N THR A 221 30.14 12.56 1.62
CA THR A 221 31.56 12.36 1.27
C THR A 221 31.98 10.92 1.50
N SER A 222 33.08 10.48 0.91
CA SER A 222 33.67 9.17 1.18
C SER A 222 34.05 8.98 2.66
N ALA A 223 34.45 10.06 3.33
CA ALA A 223 34.73 10.04 4.79
C ALA A 223 33.46 9.81 5.61
N ASP A 224 32.34 10.42 5.23
CA ASP A 224 31.04 10.18 5.89
C ASP A 224 30.60 8.73 5.74
N VAL A 225 30.81 8.12 4.57
CA VAL A 225 30.49 6.70 4.35
C VAL A 225 31.36 5.81 5.22
N ALA A 226 32.67 6.06 5.28
CA ALA A 226 33.61 5.30 6.13
C ALA A 226 33.24 5.43 7.62
N ASP A 227 32.98 6.63 8.13
CA ASP A 227 32.53 6.88 9.50
C ASP A 227 31.20 6.14 9.79
N SER A 228 30.25 6.19 8.85
CA SER A 228 28.96 5.48 9.01
C SER A 228 29.15 3.98 9.08
N VAL A 229 30.05 3.41 8.28
CA VAL A 229 30.38 1.96 8.32
C VAL A 229 30.93 1.56 9.68
N GLU A 230 31.96 2.29 10.18
CA GLU A 230 32.59 1.98 11.47
C GLU A 230 31.60 2.10 12.64
N ARG A 231 30.83 3.18 12.68
CA ARG A 231 29.82 3.42 13.72
C ARG A 231 28.68 2.44 13.69
N PHE A 232 28.20 2.06 12.50
CA PHE A 232 27.16 1.05 12.37
C PHE A 232 27.66 -0.33 12.82
N ALA A 233 28.85 -0.74 12.38
CA ALA A 233 29.49 -1.97 12.81
C ALA A 233 29.62 -2.02 14.36
N ALA A 234 30.04 -0.91 14.99
CA ALA A 234 30.10 -0.80 16.45
C ALA A 234 28.71 -0.90 17.10
N ALA A 235 27.69 -0.26 16.52
CA ALA A 235 26.31 -0.31 17.04
C ALA A 235 25.70 -1.72 16.95
N VAL A 236 25.96 -2.46 15.87
CA VAL A 236 25.52 -3.85 15.71
C VAL A 236 26.05 -4.78 16.78
N ARG A 237 27.25 -4.51 17.33
CA ARG A 237 27.84 -5.33 18.43
C ARG A 237 26.97 -5.40 19.67
N THR A 238 26.17 -4.40 19.94
CA THR A 238 25.28 -4.33 21.12
C THR A 238 23.80 -4.53 20.79
N ALA A 239 23.43 -4.54 19.53
CA ALA A 239 22.05 -4.73 19.10
C ALA A 239 21.63 -6.21 19.17
N GLN A 240 20.34 -6.43 19.34
CA GLN A 240 19.67 -7.73 19.24
C GLN A 240 18.91 -7.87 17.93
N MET A 241 18.51 -6.76 17.36
CA MET A 241 17.73 -6.76 16.12
C MET A 241 18.24 -5.70 15.14
N ILE A 242 18.14 -5.98 13.85
CA ILE A 242 18.25 -5.00 12.76
C ILE A 242 16.94 -5.04 11.97
N VAL A 243 16.31 -3.88 11.81
CA VAL A 243 15.10 -3.75 10.99
C VAL A 243 15.38 -2.76 9.87
N ILE A 244 15.42 -3.28 8.63
CA ILE A 244 15.65 -2.46 7.44
C ILE A 244 14.29 -2.00 6.92
N PRO A 245 13.98 -0.69 7.00
CA PRO A 245 12.67 -0.16 6.64
C PRO A 245 12.47 -0.09 5.13
N GLY A 246 11.26 0.27 4.73
CA GLY A 246 10.91 0.59 3.36
C GLY A 246 11.41 1.97 2.91
N GLY A 247 11.28 2.22 1.63
CA GLY A 247 11.69 3.46 0.96
C GLY A 247 12.27 3.19 -0.41
N PHE A 248 13.08 4.13 -0.88
CA PHE A 248 13.76 4.12 -2.19
C PHE A 248 15.23 4.49 -1.99
N SER A 249 15.98 3.62 -1.32
CA SER A 249 17.36 3.90 -0.89
C SER A 249 18.29 4.18 -2.06
N GLY A 250 18.88 5.37 -2.09
CA GLY A 250 19.76 5.82 -3.16
C GLY A 250 19.04 6.10 -4.48
N GLY A 251 17.70 6.24 -4.46
CA GLY A 251 16.87 6.51 -5.64
C GLY A 251 16.42 5.27 -6.40
N ASP A 252 16.97 4.10 -6.14
CA ASP A 252 16.66 2.77 -6.66
C ASP A 252 16.65 2.60 -8.20
N GLU A 253 16.45 3.65 -8.95
CA GLU A 253 16.37 3.66 -10.40
C GLU A 253 17.75 4.01 -11.04
N PRO A 254 17.97 3.60 -12.31
CA PRO A 254 17.19 2.70 -13.16
C PRO A 254 17.52 1.21 -13.00
N ASP A 255 18.58 0.84 -12.28
CA ASP A 255 19.15 -0.52 -12.29
C ASP A 255 18.71 -1.39 -11.11
N GLY A 256 17.55 -1.12 -10.55
CA GLY A 256 16.92 -1.92 -9.49
C GLY A 256 17.19 -1.41 -8.07
N SER A 257 16.35 -1.88 -7.19
CA SER A 257 16.18 -1.40 -5.83
C SER A 257 17.27 -1.83 -4.86
N ALA A 258 17.41 -1.10 -3.74
CA ALA A 258 18.25 -1.41 -2.57
C ALA A 258 19.76 -1.50 -2.82
N LYS A 259 20.31 -0.89 -3.88
CA LYS A 259 21.74 -0.94 -4.21
C LYS A 259 22.62 -0.38 -3.09
N LEU A 260 22.26 0.80 -2.58
CA LEU A 260 23.04 1.46 -1.53
C LEU A 260 23.05 0.64 -0.23
N ILE A 261 21.90 0.08 0.16
CA ILE A 261 21.81 -0.81 1.32
C ILE A 261 22.72 -2.02 1.11
N THR A 262 22.61 -2.66 -0.05
CA THR A 262 23.38 -3.87 -0.38
C THR A 262 24.88 -3.61 -0.35
N ALA A 263 25.35 -2.50 -0.95
CA ALA A 263 26.75 -2.13 -0.94
C ALA A 263 27.26 -1.88 0.49
N PHE A 264 26.47 -1.18 1.32
CA PHE A 264 26.79 -0.89 2.71
C PHE A 264 26.91 -2.17 3.56
N PHE A 265 25.96 -3.10 3.46
CA PHE A 265 26.00 -4.36 4.20
C PHE A 265 27.05 -5.35 3.71
N ARG A 266 27.52 -5.24 2.48
CA ARG A 266 28.66 -6.02 1.94
C ARG A 266 30.02 -5.54 2.42
N ASN A 267 30.11 -4.33 3.02
CA ASN A 267 31.35 -3.88 3.62
C ASN A 267 31.83 -4.91 4.67
N ALA A 268 33.14 -5.21 4.67
CA ALA A 268 33.71 -6.29 5.49
C ALA A 268 33.38 -6.15 6.99
N ALA A 269 33.51 -4.93 7.55
CA ALA A 269 33.24 -4.68 8.98
C ALA A 269 31.74 -4.84 9.30
N VAL A 270 30.83 -4.34 8.48
CA VAL A 270 29.39 -4.50 8.67
C VAL A 270 29.02 -5.97 8.54
N ARG A 271 29.48 -6.65 7.48
CA ARG A 271 29.22 -8.08 7.22
C ARG A 271 29.66 -8.95 8.39
N GLU A 272 30.87 -8.73 8.95
CA GLU A 272 31.39 -9.48 10.10
C GLU A 272 30.43 -9.37 11.29
N HIS A 273 30.03 -8.17 11.66
CA HIS A 273 29.17 -7.95 12.84
C HIS A 273 27.73 -8.39 12.64
N VAL A 274 27.18 -8.30 11.43
CA VAL A 274 25.88 -8.88 11.09
C VAL A 274 25.94 -10.41 11.14
N THR A 275 27.00 -11.02 10.65
CA THR A 275 27.20 -12.47 10.77
C THR A 275 27.28 -12.90 12.24
N ALA A 276 28.05 -12.17 13.06
CA ALA A 276 28.14 -12.45 14.50
C ALA A 276 26.79 -12.23 15.23
N LEU A 277 26.00 -11.24 14.82
CA LEU A 277 24.64 -11.04 15.33
C LEU A 277 23.77 -12.27 15.10
N LEU A 278 23.78 -12.80 13.88
CA LEU A 278 22.93 -13.92 13.48
C LEU A 278 23.46 -15.27 14.00
N GLU A 279 24.74 -15.55 13.83
CA GLU A 279 25.30 -16.90 14.10
C GLU A 279 25.72 -17.11 15.57
N GLN A 280 26.13 -16.04 16.28
CA GLN A 280 26.69 -16.16 17.62
C GLN A 280 25.80 -15.64 18.73
N ARG A 281 24.84 -14.73 18.40
CA ARG A 281 24.02 -14.04 19.38
C ARG A 281 22.51 -14.25 19.22
N ASP A 282 22.12 -15.17 18.34
CA ASP A 282 20.72 -15.49 18.05
C ASP A 282 19.87 -14.24 17.68
N GLY A 283 20.49 -13.26 17.04
CA GLY A 283 19.84 -12.00 16.69
C GLY A 283 18.78 -12.17 15.60
N LEU A 284 17.93 -11.17 15.47
CA LEU A 284 16.86 -11.14 14.48
C LEU A 284 17.09 -10.05 13.44
N MET A 285 16.66 -10.31 12.20
CA MET A 285 16.57 -9.29 11.16
C MET A 285 15.20 -9.29 10.50
N LEU A 286 14.71 -8.10 10.19
CA LEU A 286 13.50 -7.90 9.39
C LEU A 286 13.80 -6.92 8.27
N GLY A 287 13.32 -7.21 7.06
CA GLY A 287 13.33 -6.26 5.94
C GLY A 287 11.92 -6.08 5.39
N ILE A 288 11.46 -4.85 5.33
CA ILE A 288 10.13 -4.50 4.81
C ILE A 288 10.29 -3.74 3.50
N CYS A 289 9.58 -4.16 2.45
CA CYS A 289 9.56 -3.51 1.13
C CYS A 289 11.00 -3.34 0.58
N ASN A 290 11.57 -2.14 0.55
CA ASN A 290 12.96 -1.89 0.15
C ASN A 290 13.97 -2.68 1.02
N GLY A 291 13.69 -2.84 2.30
CA GLY A 291 14.48 -3.72 3.18
C GLY A 291 14.44 -5.18 2.76
N PHE A 292 13.31 -5.69 2.31
CA PHE A 292 13.21 -7.06 1.80
C PHE A 292 13.98 -7.24 0.49
N GLN A 293 13.91 -6.26 -0.41
CA GLN A 293 14.73 -6.24 -1.62
C GLN A 293 16.23 -6.33 -1.29
N ALA A 294 16.67 -5.61 -0.25
CA ALA A 294 18.05 -5.69 0.23
C ALA A 294 18.39 -7.07 0.79
N LEU A 295 17.52 -7.67 1.62
CA LEU A 295 17.75 -9.00 2.18
C LEU A 295 17.91 -10.07 1.10
N ILE A 296 17.11 -10.03 0.04
CA ILE A 296 17.22 -10.93 -1.13
C ILE A 296 18.59 -10.75 -1.80
N LYS A 297 18.95 -9.51 -2.15
CA LYS A 297 20.22 -9.21 -2.84
C LYS A 297 21.46 -9.49 -1.99
N LEU A 298 21.32 -9.57 -0.69
CA LEU A 298 22.38 -9.97 0.23
C LEU A 298 22.47 -11.49 0.44
N GLY A 299 21.47 -12.27 0.02
CA GLY A 299 21.36 -13.68 0.32
C GLY A 299 20.90 -13.99 1.75
N LEU A 300 20.59 -12.96 2.56
CA LEU A 300 20.10 -13.12 3.93
C LEU A 300 18.75 -13.84 3.97
N VAL A 301 17.92 -13.66 2.98
CA VAL A 301 16.83 -14.55 2.63
C VAL A 301 17.03 -15.02 1.19
N PRO A 302 16.89 -16.31 0.89
CA PRO A 302 16.47 -17.39 1.78
C PRO A 302 17.60 -18.11 2.53
N TYR A 303 18.88 -17.69 2.42
CA TYR A 303 20.03 -18.52 2.85
C TYR A 303 20.56 -18.21 4.27
N GLY A 304 20.12 -17.12 4.90
CA GLY A 304 20.48 -16.75 6.28
C GLY A 304 21.86 -16.12 6.46
N ARG A 305 22.57 -15.79 5.37
CA ARG A 305 23.92 -15.21 5.41
C ARG A 305 24.16 -14.25 4.26
N ILE A 306 25.06 -13.28 4.47
CA ILE A 306 25.50 -12.38 3.40
C ILE A 306 26.46 -13.14 2.47
N MET A 307 26.09 -13.22 1.20
CA MET A 307 26.86 -13.92 0.17
C MET A 307 26.74 -13.21 -1.18
N ASP A 308 27.62 -13.59 -2.10
CA ASP A 308 27.52 -13.13 -3.47
C ASP A 308 26.36 -13.86 -4.16
N THR A 309 25.59 -13.11 -4.93
CA THR A 309 24.40 -13.61 -5.63
C THR A 309 24.69 -13.89 -7.09
N ASP A 310 24.06 -14.89 -7.66
CA ASP A 310 24.12 -15.27 -9.07
C ASP A 310 22.70 -15.43 -9.66
N GLU A 311 22.60 -15.89 -10.90
CA GLU A 311 21.33 -16.02 -11.62
C GLU A 311 20.36 -17.05 -11.02
N SER A 312 20.84 -17.94 -10.13
CA SER A 312 19.99 -18.93 -9.44
C SER A 312 19.24 -18.36 -8.23
N PHE A 313 19.61 -17.15 -7.81
CA PHE A 313 19.00 -16.49 -6.65
C PHE A 313 17.59 -16.02 -6.95
N PRO A 314 16.71 -16.00 -5.94
CA PRO A 314 15.42 -15.33 -6.09
C PRO A 314 15.64 -13.84 -6.26
N THR A 315 14.66 -13.17 -6.85
CA THR A 315 14.70 -11.72 -7.03
C THR A 315 13.35 -11.09 -6.72
N LEU A 316 13.38 -9.80 -6.40
CA LEU A 316 12.22 -8.91 -6.41
C LEU A 316 12.40 -7.94 -7.58
N THR A 317 11.46 -7.96 -8.50
CA THR A 317 11.51 -7.18 -9.74
C THR A 317 10.24 -6.38 -9.95
N TYR A 318 10.11 -5.73 -11.12
CA TYR A 318 8.99 -4.89 -11.48
C TYR A 318 7.64 -5.63 -11.36
N ASN A 319 6.66 -4.94 -10.83
CA ASN A 319 5.27 -5.40 -10.84
C ASN A 319 4.84 -5.76 -12.25
N VAL A 320 4.06 -6.83 -12.40
CA VAL A 320 3.62 -7.32 -13.72
C VAL A 320 2.83 -6.27 -14.51
N ILE A 321 2.16 -5.35 -13.82
CA ILE A 321 1.43 -4.23 -14.43
C ILE A 321 2.36 -3.10 -14.93
N GLY A 322 3.66 -3.15 -14.66
CA GLY A 322 4.64 -2.18 -15.13
C GLY A 322 4.62 -0.82 -14.42
N ARG A 323 3.96 -0.70 -13.27
CA ARG A 323 3.89 0.55 -12.51
C ARG A 323 3.79 0.32 -11.01
N HIS A 324 3.96 1.42 -10.25
CA HIS A 324 3.76 1.44 -8.81
C HIS A 324 2.33 1.03 -8.42
N GLN A 325 2.22 0.20 -7.38
CA GLN A 325 0.96 -0.20 -6.76
C GLN A 325 0.94 0.24 -5.31
N SER A 326 -0.07 1.01 -4.94
CA SER A 326 -0.33 1.44 -3.56
C SER A 326 -1.76 1.05 -3.20
N LYS A 327 -1.91 0.06 -2.33
CA LYS A 327 -3.22 -0.46 -1.92
C LYS A 327 -3.14 -1.28 -0.63
N LEU A 328 -4.28 -1.61 -0.06
CA LEU A 328 -4.39 -2.63 0.98
C LEU A 328 -4.54 -4.01 0.31
N VAL A 329 -3.70 -4.94 0.73
CA VAL A 329 -3.74 -6.34 0.29
C VAL A 329 -4.01 -7.26 1.46
N ARG A 330 -4.46 -8.47 1.17
CA ARG A 330 -4.63 -9.52 2.17
C ARG A 330 -3.45 -10.48 2.08
N THR A 331 -2.86 -10.78 3.22
CA THR A 331 -1.76 -11.76 3.32
C THR A 331 -2.15 -12.88 4.27
N ARG A 332 -1.87 -14.11 3.85
CA ARG A 332 -2.08 -15.33 4.61
C ARG A 332 -0.76 -15.79 5.22
N VAL A 333 -0.77 -16.14 6.49
CA VAL A 333 0.38 -16.75 7.16
C VAL A 333 0.51 -18.21 6.70
N CYS A 334 1.66 -18.54 6.13
CA CYS A 334 1.98 -19.90 5.62
C CYS A 334 2.82 -20.71 6.59
N SER A 335 3.64 -20.03 7.40
CA SER A 335 4.54 -20.68 8.34
C SER A 335 4.75 -19.82 9.57
N THR A 336 4.77 -20.44 10.74
CA THR A 336 5.12 -19.78 12.01
C THR A 336 6.55 -20.13 12.47
N ARG A 337 7.41 -20.57 11.54
CA ARG A 337 8.81 -20.87 11.79
C ARG A 337 9.59 -19.68 12.34
N SER A 338 9.28 -18.49 11.84
CA SER A 338 9.97 -17.27 12.24
C SER A 338 9.56 -16.80 13.64
N PRO A 339 10.52 -16.38 14.49
CA PRO A 339 10.22 -15.68 15.74
C PRO A 339 9.37 -14.42 15.54
N TRP A 340 9.48 -13.75 14.39
CA TRP A 340 8.65 -12.60 14.03
C TRP A 340 7.17 -12.95 13.93
N LEU A 341 6.83 -14.17 13.51
CA LEU A 341 5.46 -14.66 13.36
C LEU A 341 4.95 -15.47 14.58
N ALA A 342 5.67 -15.38 15.71
CA ALA A 342 5.35 -16.13 16.91
C ALA A 342 3.98 -15.79 17.56
N GLY A 343 3.37 -14.70 17.18
CA GLY A 343 2.04 -14.27 17.63
C GLY A 343 0.91 -14.60 16.68
N THR A 344 1.18 -15.32 15.58
CA THR A 344 0.20 -15.70 14.56
C THR A 344 0.02 -17.21 14.47
N GLU A 345 -1.01 -17.65 13.76
CA GLU A 345 -1.27 -19.05 13.44
C GLU A 345 -1.22 -19.25 11.91
N VAL A 346 -0.91 -20.48 11.46
CA VAL A 346 -0.96 -20.81 10.03
C VAL A 346 -2.40 -20.69 9.55
N GLY A 347 -2.60 -19.95 8.49
CA GLY A 347 -3.92 -19.66 7.95
C GLY A 347 -4.50 -18.31 8.35
N ASP A 348 -3.91 -17.61 9.34
CA ASP A 348 -4.33 -16.25 9.70
C ASP A 348 -4.24 -15.31 8.50
N ILE A 349 -5.23 -14.44 8.37
CA ILE A 349 -5.31 -13.43 7.31
C ILE A 349 -5.18 -12.04 7.90
N TYR A 350 -4.26 -11.27 7.33
CA TYR A 350 -4.04 -9.88 7.72
C TYR A 350 -4.20 -8.94 6.52
N THR A 351 -4.76 -7.77 6.77
CA THR A 351 -4.81 -6.67 5.80
C THR A 351 -3.57 -5.81 5.97
N VAL A 352 -2.79 -5.63 4.91
CA VAL A 352 -1.49 -4.97 4.99
C VAL A 352 -1.39 -3.94 3.86
N PRO A 353 -0.95 -2.70 4.13
CA PRO A 353 -0.67 -1.73 3.08
C PRO A 353 0.59 -2.12 2.31
N ILE A 354 0.55 -1.93 0.99
CA ILE A 354 1.71 -2.03 0.10
C ILE A 354 1.89 -0.72 -0.66
N SER A 355 3.15 -0.43 -1.04
CA SER A 355 3.49 0.75 -1.84
C SER A 355 4.83 0.50 -2.54
N HIS A 356 4.80 -0.07 -3.74
CA HIS A 356 6.02 -0.45 -4.48
C HIS A 356 5.82 -0.57 -6.00
N GLY A 357 6.86 -0.27 -6.77
CA GLY A 357 6.98 -0.57 -8.20
C GLY A 357 7.66 -1.91 -8.47
N GLU A 358 8.52 -2.35 -7.55
CA GLU A 358 9.33 -3.56 -7.62
C GLU A 358 9.04 -4.46 -6.41
N GLY A 359 7.97 -5.24 -6.47
CA GLY A 359 7.60 -6.17 -5.38
C GLY A 359 7.35 -7.60 -5.86
N ARG A 360 7.59 -7.88 -7.15
CA ARG A 360 7.33 -9.17 -7.75
C ARG A 360 8.41 -10.18 -7.40
N PHE A 361 8.07 -11.11 -6.53
CA PHE A 361 8.97 -12.23 -6.20
C PHE A 361 9.03 -13.23 -7.35
N LEU A 362 10.25 -13.56 -7.77
CA LEU A 362 10.55 -14.58 -8.76
C LEU A 362 11.64 -15.53 -8.21
N ALA A 363 11.47 -16.82 -8.44
CA ALA A 363 12.43 -17.84 -8.12
C ALA A 363 12.24 -19.06 -9.05
N SER A 364 13.25 -19.94 -9.14
CA SER A 364 13.09 -21.21 -9.84
C SER A 364 12.07 -22.11 -9.12
N ARG A 365 11.47 -23.01 -9.86
CA ARG A 365 10.53 -23.98 -9.30
C ARG A 365 11.15 -24.81 -8.20
N GLU A 366 12.37 -25.28 -8.41
CA GLU A 366 13.14 -26.09 -7.48
C GLU A 366 13.38 -25.33 -6.17
N LEU A 367 13.70 -24.04 -6.24
CA LEU A 367 13.88 -23.22 -5.05
C LEU A 367 12.54 -23.03 -4.30
N ILE A 368 11.44 -22.79 -5.02
CA ILE A 368 10.10 -22.66 -4.39
C ILE A 368 9.71 -23.95 -3.66
N GLU A 369 9.92 -25.11 -4.27
CA GLU A 369 9.67 -26.42 -3.65
C GLU A 369 10.52 -26.62 -2.39
N GLN A 370 11.78 -26.21 -2.39
CA GLN A 370 12.67 -26.25 -1.22
C GLN A 370 12.18 -25.29 -0.12
N LEU A 371 11.81 -24.06 -0.48
CA LEU A 371 11.31 -23.08 0.48
C LEU A 371 10.00 -23.54 1.14
N ALA A 372 9.11 -24.14 0.37
CA ALA A 372 7.86 -24.71 0.87
C ALA A 372 8.12 -25.89 1.84
N ALA A 373 8.95 -26.84 1.42
CA ALA A 373 9.32 -28.01 2.24
C ALA A 373 10.00 -27.61 3.55
N ASN A 374 10.83 -26.56 3.53
CA ASN A 374 11.53 -26.07 4.70
C ASN A 374 10.68 -25.13 5.57
N GLY A 375 9.44 -24.76 5.16
CA GLY A 375 8.61 -23.77 5.85
C GLY A 375 9.18 -22.36 5.83
N GLN A 376 9.94 -22.01 4.79
CA GLN A 376 10.55 -20.69 4.60
C GLN A 376 9.61 -19.70 3.86
N ILE A 377 8.55 -20.19 3.22
CA ILE A 377 7.48 -19.33 2.72
C ILE A 377 6.66 -18.88 3.92
N ALA A 378 6.81 -17.61 4.30
CA ALA A 378 6.22 -17.06 5.49
C ALA A 378 4.78 -16.59 5.26
N THR A 379 4.56 -15.86 4.16
CA THR A 379 3.27 -15.25 3.82
C THR A 379 3.00 -15.33 2.32
N GLN A 380 1.73 -15.44 1.96
CA GLN A 380 1.23 -15.38 0.58
C GLN A 380 0.13 -14.32 0.46
N TYR A 381 0.00 -13.70 -0.71
CA TYR A 381 -1.17 -12.88 -1.06
C TYR A 381 -2.41 -13.78 -1.14
N ALA A 382 -3.53 -13.33 -0.57
CA ALA A 382 -4.74 -14.10 -0.46
C ALA A 382 -5.97 -13.37 -0.99
N GLY A 383 -6.89 -14.11 -1.58
CA GLY A 383 -8.20 -13.67 -2.01
C GLY A 383 -9.18 -13.44 -0.86
N LEU A 384 -10.42 -13.10 -1.19
CA LEU A 384 -11.49 -12.91 -0.20
C LEU A 384 -11.85 -14.20 0.54
N ASP A 385 -11.64 -15.35 -0.08
CA ASP A 385 -11.83 -16.68 0.49
C ASP A 385 -10.73 -17.10 1.48
N GLY A 386 -9.65 -16.30 1.61
CA GLY A 386 -8.52 -16.56 2.50
C GLY A 386 -7.48 -17.53 1.94
N TYR A 387 -7.61 -17.98 0.70
CA TYR A 387 -6.62 -18.82 0.03
C TYR A 387 -5.67 -17.99 -0.85
N ALA A 388 -4.49 -18.54 -1.10
CA ALA A 388 -3.52 -17.92 -1.99
C ALA A 388 -4.10 -17.77 -3.40
N THR A 389 -3.81 -16.64 -4.06
CA THR A 389 -4.35 -16.37 -5.39
C THR A 389 -3.34 -15.69 -6.30
N MET A 390 -3.43 -16.01 -7.59
CA MET A 390 -2.68 -15.32 -8.64
C MET A 390 -3.48 -14.19 -9.31
N ASP A 391 -4.72 -13.98 -8.89
CA ASP A 391 -5.51 -12.82 -9.32
C ASP A 391 -4.79 -11.52 -8.94
N THR A 392 -4.53 -10.69 -9.93
CA THR A 392 -3.78 -9.43 -9.75
C THR A 392 -4.54 -8.35 -8.97
N ALA A 393 -5.84 -8.53 -8.73
CA ALA A 393 -6.58 -7.72 -7.78
C ALA A 393 -6.06 -7.90 -6.34
N PHE A 394 -5.60 -9.11 -6.01
CA PHE A 394 -5.12 -9.50 -4.66
C PHE A 394 -3.61 -9.74 -4.60
N ASN A 395 -2.98 -10.16 -5.71
CA ASN A 395 -1.53 -10.31 -5.89
C ASN A 395 -1.04 -9.26 -6.91
N PRO A 396 -1.04 -7.97 -6.56
CA PRO A 396 -0.93 -6.88 -7.54
C PRO A 396 0.45 -6.74 -8.17
N ASN A 397 1.48 -7.34 -7.58
CA ASN A 397 2.82 -7.38 -8.17
C ASN A 397 3.04 -8.59 -9.10
N GLY A 398 2.16 -9.60 -9.05
CA GLY A 398 2.29 -10.82 -9.85
C GLY A 398 3.39 -11.76 -9.33
N SER A 399 3.63 -11.78 -8.02
CA SER A 399 4.60 -12.68 -7.38
C SER A 399 4.29 -14.15 -7.66
N VAL A 400 5.30 -14.91 -8.03
CA VAL A 400 5.15 -16.35 -8.29
C VAL A 400 4.63 -17.08 -7.03
N CYS A 401 3.70 -17.99 -7.21
CA CYS A 401 3.01 -18.71 -6.13
C CYS A 401 2.41 -17.78 -5.07
N ALA A 402 2.04 -16.54 -5.45
CA ALA A 402 1.52 -15.50 -4.56
C ALA A 402 2.43 -15.19 -3.35
N ILE A 403 3.72 -15.50 -3.40
CA ILE A 403 4.65 -15.30 -2.28
C ILE A 403 4.80 -13.80 -1.98
N GLU A 404 4.48 -13.42 -0.73
CA GLU A 404 4.60 -12.05 -0.22
C GLU A 404 5.83 -11.87 0.67
N GLY A 405 6.21 -12.93 1.41
CA GLY A 405 7.36 -12.90 2.29
C GLY A 405 7.99 -14.26 2.53
N ILE A 406 9.31 -14.27 2.76
CA ILE A 406 10.11 -15.48 3.00
C ILE A 406 11.08 -15.28 4.16
N THR A 407 11.56 -16.39 4.73
CA THR A 407 12.52 -16.39 5.85
C THR A 407 13.84 -17.06 5.49
N SER A 408 14.86 -16.85 6.35
CA SER A 408 16.05 -17.70 6.44
C SER A 408 15.68 -19.12 6.89
N PRO A 409 16.59 -20.10 6.72
CA PRO A 409 16.31 -21.50 7.11
C PRO A 409 15.94 -21.69 8.58
N ASP A 410 16.47 -20.85 9.45
CA ASP A 410 16.18 -20.83 10.90
C ASP A 410 15.04 -19.88 11.29
N GLY A 411 14.49 -19.12 10.33
CA GLY A 411 13.41 -18.18 10.53
C GLY A 411 13.78 -16.85 11.19
N ARG A 412 15.06 -16.62 11.55
CA ARG A 412 15.48 -15.41 12.28
C ARG A 412 15.59 -14.18 11.38
N VAL A 413 15.83 -14.37 10.11
CA VAL A 413 15.74 -13.30 9.11
C VAL A 413 14.41 -13.44 8.37
N PHE A 414 13.64 -12.37 8.32
CA PHE A 414 12.34 -12.34 7.64
C PHE A 414 12.28 -11.14 6.69
N GLY A 415 11.83 -11.36 5.48
CA GLY A 415 11.59 -10.34 4.48
C GLY A 415 10.17 -10.40 3.96
N LYS A 416 9.50 -9.25 3.82
CA LYS A 416 8.16 -9.13 3.29
C LYS A 416 7.93 -7.81 2.56
N MET A 417 7.00 -7.77 1.61
CA MET A 417 6.71 -6.56 0.85
C MET A 417 5.70 -5.63 1.56
N GLY A 418 4.77 -6.18 2.30
CA GLY A 418 3.74 -5.40 2.98
C GLY A 418 4.23 -4.72 4.25
N HIS A 419 3.74 -3.50 4.47
CA HIS A 419 4.15 -2.61 5.55
C HIS A 419 3.36 -2.85 6.84
N SER A 420 3.75 -3.84 7.64
CA SER A 420 3.11 -4.13 8.93
C SER A 420 3.42 -3.10 10.02
N GLU A 421 4.34 -2.18 9.80
CA GLU A 421 4.65 -1.03 10.66
C GLU A 421 3.71 0.16 10.43
N ARG A 422 3.05 0.21 9.26
CA ARG A 422 2.18 1.33 8.86
C ARG A 422 0.72 1.09 9.27
N ILE A 423 0.56 0.76 10.54
CA ILE A 423 -0.74 0.56 11.20
C ILE A 423 -0.83 1.44 12.43
N GLY A 424 -2.03 1.70 12.90
CA GLY A 424 -2.23 2.49 14.12
C GLY A 424 -3.70 2.74 14.43
N PRO A 425 -4.01 3.25 15.62
CA PRO A 425 -5.37 3.61 16.00
C PRO A 425 -5.96 4.60 14.99
N ALA A 426 -7.16 4.33 14.54
CA ALA A 426 -7.90 5.17 13.60
C ALA A 426 -7.38 5.23 12.15
N LEU A 427 -6.30 4.54 11.79
CA LEU A 427 -5.97 4.31 10.40
C LEU A 427 -6.90 3.25 9.80
N TYR A 428 -7.25 3.42 8.52
CA TYR A 428 -8.06 2.47 7.74
C TYR A 428 -9.44 2.14 8.34
N ARG A 429 -10.07 3.05 9.09
CA ARG A 429 -11.35 2.84 9.79
C ARG A 429 -12.47 2.35 8.89
N ASN A 430 -12.49 2.78 7.64
CA ASN A 430 -13.50 2.44 6.64
C ASN A 430 -13.18 1.19 5.82
N VAL A 431 -12.06 0.53 6.09
CA VAL A 431 -11.69 -0.72 5.42
C VAL A 431 -11.65 -1.83 6.46
N PRO A 432 -12.59 -2.80 6.43
CA PRO A 432 -12.59 -3.90 7.38
C PRO A 432 -11.37 -4.82 7.19
N GLY A 433 -10.83 -5.32 8.29
CA GLY A 433 -9.68 -6.24 8.27
C GLY A 433 -8.97 -6.33 9.62
N THR A 434 -8.11 -7.33 9.75
CA THR A 434 -7.16 -7.48 10.85
C THR A 434 -5.81 -6.95 10.38
N TYR A 435 -5.27 -5.93 11.04
CA TYR A 435 -4.07 -5.23 10.58
C TYR A 435 -2.81 -5.61 11.35
N ASP A 436 -2.90 -5.84 12.66
CA ASP A 436 -1.73 -6.12 13.48
C ASP A 436 -1.38 -7.61 13.45
N MET A 437 -0.27 -7.94 12.79
CA MET A 437 0.33 -9.28 12.76
C MET A 437 1.17 -9.57 14.02
N HIS A 438 1.26 -8.63 14.96
CA HIS A 438 2.08 -8.74 16.18
C HIS A 438 3.56 -9.06 15.92
N LEU A 439 4.11 -8.65 14.76
CA LEU A 439 5.49 -8.95 14.36
C LEU A 439 6.50 -8.43 15.38
N PHE A 440 6.40 -7.13 15.69
CA PHE A 440 7.34 -6.45 16.60
C PHE A 440 7.21 -6.95 18.04
N ALA A 441 5.97 -7.15 18.49
CA ALA A 441 5.70 -7.73 19.80
C ALA A 441 6.25 -9.16 19.93
N SER A 442 6.16 -9.95 18.87
CA SER A 442 6.69 -11.32 18.81
C SER A 442 8.22 -11.34 18.87
N ALA A 443 8.89 -10.43 18.12
CA ALA A 443 10.34 -10.30 18.15
C ALA A 443 10.86 -9.87 19.53
N VAL A 444 10.21 -8.89 20.17
CA VAL A 444 10.58 -8.47 21.54
C VAL A 444 10.36 -9.61 22.53
N ARG A 445 9.27 -10.35 22.41
CA ARG A 445 8.97 -11.52 23.27
C ARG A 445 9.99 -12.64 23.11
N TYR A 446 10.53 -12.84 21.90
CA TYR A 446 11.60 -13.80 21.63
C TYR A 446 12.80 -13.59 22.58
N PHE A 447 13.24 -12.36 22.79
CA PHE A 447 14.36 -12.03 23.69
C PHE A 447 14.01 -12.05 25.18
N LYS A 448 12.72 -11.95 25.52
CA LYS A 448 12.25 -11.98 26.93
C LYS A 448 12.03 -13.40 27.48
N LYS A 449 11.82 -14.36 26.60
CA LYS A 449 11.60 -15.78 26.96
C LYS A 449 12.89 -16.47 27.33
#